data_928ca27eba17a2c9f750faf0c08e9ed6
#
_entry.id   928ca27eba17a2c9f750faf0c08e9ed6
#
_cell.length_a   1.000
_cell.length_b   1.000
_cell.length_c   1.000
_cell.angle_alpha   90.00
_cell.angle_beta   90.00
_cell.angle_gamma   90.00
#
_symmetry.space_group_name_H-M   'P 1'
#
loop_
_entity.id
_entity.type
_entity.pdbx_description
1 polymer ?
#
loop_
_entity_poly.entity_id
_entity_poly.type
_entity_poly.pdbx_seq_one_letter_code
_entity_poly.pdbx_strand_id
1 'polypeptide(L)'
;ACKQEREAELSLSSYLYDFGTITPDSIYRDSITLTNVGNAILEIGEIETGCGCTHASVDKYELEPKESCALHFSFNPKGKGLGAKEELIIINANTDSLFYILQVKAIIQ
;
A
#
# COMPACT_ATOMS: atom_id res chain seq x y z
N ALA A 1 31.45 21.59 -8.05
CA ALA A 1 30.13 21.72 -7.44
C ALA A 1 29.40 20.39 -7.54
N CYS A 2 28.90 19.90 -6.44
CA CYS A 2 28.12 18.68 -6.43
C CYS A 2 26.73 18.97 -6.98
N LYS A 3 26.37 18.29 -8.06
CA LYS A 3 24.97 18.25 -8.49
C LYS A 3 24.22 17.27 -7.64
N GLN A 4 23.20 17.75 -6.97
CA GLN A 4 22.29 16.90 -6.26
C GLN A 4 21.32 16.29 -7.25
N GLU A 5 21.32 14.97 -7.38
CA GLU A 5 20.36 14.28 -8.22
C GLU A 5 18.97 14.43 -7.62
N ARG A 6 17.98 14.62 -8.50
CA ARG A 6 16.59 14.68 -8.07
C ARG A 6 15.96 13.32 -8.26
N GLU A 7 15.56 12.73 -7.16
CA GLU A 7 14.89 11.43 -7.16
C GLU A 7 13.69 11.46 -6.23
N ALA A 8 12.58 10.99 -6.75
CA ALA A 8 11.44 10.67 -5.92
C ALA A 8 11.73 9.36 -5.18
N GLU A 9 11.27 9.25 -3.95
CA GLU A 9 11.45 8.04 -3.17
C GLU A 9 10.24 7.86 -2.27
N LEU A 10 9.66 6.66 -2.26
CA LEU A 10 8.47 6.36 -1.49
C LEU A 10 8.83 5.56 -0.24
N SER A 11 8.29 6.00 0.89
CA SER A 11 8.37 5.26 2.15
C SER A 11 6.95 4.93 2.61
N LEU A 12 6.74 3.67 2.98
CA LEU A 12 5.51 3.21 3.58
C LEU A 12 5.69 3.19 5.10
N SER A 13 4.68 3.64 5.84
CA SER A 13 4.71 3.57 7.30
C SER A 13 4.72 2.13 7.82
N SER A 14 4.26 1.18 6.99
CA SER A 14 4.35 -0.25 7.27
C SER A 14 4.42 -1.01 5.95
N TYR A 15 5.21 -2.07 5.91
CA TYR A 15 5.30 -2.99 4.77
C TYR A 15 4.55 -4.29 5.04
N LEU A 16 4.07 -4.47 6.27
CA LEU A 16 3.26 -5.60 6.67
C LEU A 16 2.11 -5.09 7.53
N TYR A 17 0.89 -5.39 7.13
CA TYR A 17 -0.30 -5.08 7.89
C TYR A 17 -1.03 -6.37 8.24
N ASP A 18 -1.25 -6.59 9.53
CA ASP A 18 -1.93 -7.79 10.03
C ASP A 18 -3.27 -7.41 10.66
N PHE A 19 -4.36 -7.83 10.04
CA PHE A 19 -5.70 -7.64 10.61
C PHE A 19 -5.96 -8.53 11.83
N GLY A 20 -5.08 -9.52 12.07
CA GLY A 20 -5.28 -10.48 13.14
C GLY A 20 -6.35 -11.50 12.81
N THR A 21 -7.05 -11.96 13.83
CA THR A 21 -8.14 -12.91 13.67
C THR A 21 -9.41 -12.16 13.30
N ILE A 22 -10.00 -12.55 12.19
CA ILE A 22 -11.19 -11.89 11.62
C ILE A 22 -12.28 -12.93 11.33
N THR A 23 -13.50 -12.45 11.10
CA THR A 23 -14.65 -13.29 10.74
C THR A 23 -14.98 -13.13 9.26
N PRO A 24 -15.57 -14.14 8.60
CA PRO A 24 -15.83 -14.08 7.16
C PRO A 24 -17.05 -13.24 6.76
N ASP A 25 -17.74 -12.62 7.70
CA ASP A 25 -19.00 -11.93 7.46
C ASP A 25 -18.87 -10.39 7.41
N SER A 26 -17.67 -9.86 7.49
CA SER A 26 -17.44 -8.41 7.49
C SER A 26 -16.30 -8.03 6.54
N ILE A 27 -16.34 -6.80 6.06
CA ILE A 27 -15.24 -6.22 5.29
C ILE A 27 -14.35 -5.44 6.26
N TYR A 28 -13.05 -5.70 6.21
CA TYR A 28 -12.06 -5.06 7.08
C TYR A 28 -11.32 -3.99 6.31
N ARG A 29 -11.19 -2.81 6.91
CA ARG A 29 -10.57 -1.64 6.29
C ARG A 29 -9.53 -1.04 7.21
N ASP A 30 -8.47 -0.52 6.61
CA ASP A 30 -7.50 0.29 7.33
C ASP A 30 -6.70 1.14 6.32
N SER A 31 -5.70 1.83 6.82
CA SER A 31 -4.83 2.65 6.00
C SER A 31 -3.42 2.66 6.55
N ILE A 32 -2.46 2.93 5.67
CA ILE A 32 -1.08 3.24 6.03
C ILE A 32 -0.72 4.60 5.44
N THR A 33 0.39 5.15 5.88
CA THR A 33 0.88 6.43 5.37
C THR A 33 1.97 6.21 4.33
N LEU A 34 1.83 6.88 3.20
CA LEU A 34 2.85 6.96 2.16
C LEU A 34 3.51 8.34 2.25
N THR A 35 4.82 8.38 2.21
CA THR A 35 5.57 9.63 2.29
C THR A 35 6.62 9.69 1.17
N ASN A 36 6.70 10.83 0.49
CA ASN A 36 7.78 11.09 -0.44
C ASN A 36 9.01 11.54 0.37
N VAL A 37 9.97 10.65 0.51
CA VAL A 37 11.21 10.92 1.25
C VAL A 37 12.35 11.33 0.32
N GLY A 38 12.07 11.47 -0.97
CA GLY A 38 13.02 11.96 -1.94
C GLY A 38 13.00 13.46 -2.09
N ASN A 39 13.65 13.97 -3.12
CA ASN A 39 13.76 15.41 -3.38
C ASN A 39 13.17 15.82 -4.73
N ALA A 40 12.42 14.95 -5.38
CA ALA A 40 11.68 15.24 -6.60
C ALA A 40 10.22 14.86 -6.41
N ILE A 41 9.34 15.34 -7.27
CA ILE A 41 7.92 15.01 -7.19
C ILE A 41 7.72 13.52 -7.39
N LEU A 42 7.01 12.89 -6.47
CA LEU A 42 6.64 11.48 -6.55
C LEU A 42 5.32 11.35 -7.28
N GLU A 43 5.30 10.55 -8.32
CA GLU A 43 4.06 10.20 -9.02
C GLU A 43 3.73 8.74 -8.71
N ILE A 44 2.59 8.53 -8.08
CA ILE A 44 2.08 7.20 -7.79
C ILE A 44 1.33 6.73 -9.02
N GLY A 45 1.71 5.58 -9.54
CA GLY A 45 1.08 4.99 -10.69
C GLY A 45 -0.05 4.04 -10.31
N GLU A 46 -0.14 2.93 -11.03
CA GLU A 46 -1.16 1.94 -10.79
C GLU A 46 -0.97 1.25 -9.44
N ILE A 47 -2.07 1.01 -8.74
CA ILE A 47 -2.09 0.23 -7.51
C ILE A 47 -2.77 -1.09 -7.84
N GLU A 48 -2.02 -2.18 -7.68
CA GLU A 48 -2.46 -3.51 -8.07
C GLU A 48 -2.73 -4.37 -6.84
N THR A 49 -3.77 -5.18 -6.92
CA THR A 49 -4.11 -6.15 -5.88
C THR A 49 -4.24 -7.53 -6.52
N GLY A 50 -3.88 -8.56 -5.76
CA GLY A 50 -3.82 -9.93 -6.28
C GLY A 50 -5.17 -10.61 -6.49
N CYS A 51 -6.25 -10.06 -5.94
CA CYS A 51 -7.60 -10.62 -6.11
C CYS A 51 -8.65 -9.52 -6.00
N GLY A 52 -9.88 -9.85 -6.43
CA GLY A 52 -11.01 -8.94 -6.29
C GLY A 52 -11.51 -8.77 -4.85
N CYS A 53 -10.93 -9.48 -3.90
CA CYS A 53 -11.28 -9.40 -2.48
C CYS A 53 -10.55 -8.28 -1.76
N THR A 54 -9.53 -7.70 -2.39
CA THR A 54 -8.72 -6.63 -1.81
C THR A 54 -8.81 -5.40 -2.70
N HIS A 55 -9.09 -4.25 -2.10
CA HIS A 55 -9.15 -2.97 -2.80
C HIS A 55 -8.20 -1.99 -2.13
N ALA A 56 -7.59 -1.13 -2.93
CA ALA A 56 -6.68 -0.12 -2.42
C ALA A 56 -6.77 1.16 -3.24
N SER A 57 -6.66 2.29 -2.57
CA SER A 57 -6.67 3.62 -3.21
C SER A 57 -5.86 4.60 -2.39
N VAL A 58 -5.41 5.66 -3.04
CA VAL A 58 -4.66 6.74 -2.37
C VAL A 58 -5.43 8.05 -2.48
N ASP A 59 -5.23 8.93 -1.50
CA ASP A 59 -5.87 10.26 -1.50
C ASP A 59 -5.28 11.16 -2.57
N LYS A 60 -3.99 10.99 -2.86
CA LYS A 60 -3.26 11.77 -3.86
C LYS A 60 -2.34 10.86 -4.66
N TYR A 61 -2.23 11.13 -5.96
CA TYR A 61 -1.32 10.40 -6.84
C TYR A 61 -0.02 11.16 -7.09
N GLU A 62 0.10 12.38 -6.59
CA GLU A 62 1.30 13.20 -6.72
C GLU A 62 1.66 13.77 -5.37
N LEU A 63 2.89 13.54 -4.92
CA LEU A 63 3.41 14.01 -3.64
C LEU A 63 4.67 14.83 -3.87
N GLU A 64 4.69 16.03 -3.33
CA GLU A 64 5.92 16.82 -3.27
C GLU A 64 6.87 16.25 -2.23
N PRO A 65 8.17 16.63 -2.27
CA PRO A 65 9.11 16.18 -1.23
C PRO A 65 8.58 16.45 0.17
N LYS A 66 8.67 15.45 1.04
CA LYS A 66 8.17 15.44 2.42
C LYS A 66 6.66 15.38 2.58
N GLU A 67 5.92 15.41 1.49
CA GLU A 67 4.46 15.30 1.54
C GLU A 67 4.05 13.85 1.77
N SER A 68 2.94 13.67 2.49
CA SER A 68 2.38 12.35 2.79
C SER A 68 0.92 12.28 2.36
N CYS A 69 0.46 11.05 2.11
CA CYS A 69 -0.96 10.77 1.92
C CYS A 69 -1.28 9.40 2.51
N ALA A 70 -2.55 9.07 2.59
CA ALA A 70 -2.98 7.76 3.06
C ALA A 70 -3.19 6.80 1.88
N LEU A 71 -2.77 5.56 2.07
CA LEU A 71 -3.19 4.43 1.24
C LEU A 71 -4.29 3.72 2.02
N HIS A 72 -5.50 3.78 1.48
CA HIS A 72 -6.66 3.11 2.06
C HIS A 72 -6.80 1.74 1.43
N PHE A 73 -7.04 0.73 2.24
CA PHE A 73 -7.24 -0.62 1.71
C PHE A 73 -8.33 -1.35 2.47
N SER A 74 -8.93 -2.32 1.79
CA SER A 74 -9.98 -3.16 2.37
C SER A 74 -9.76 -4.61 1.96
N PHE A 75 -10.19 -5.51 2.83
CA PHE A 75 -10.15 -6.94 2.59
C PHE A 75 -11.52 -7.53 2.88
N ASN A 76 -12.08 -8.22 1.89
CA ASN A 76 -13.34 -8.94 2.03
C ASN A 76 -13.05 -10.44 2.15
N PRO A 77 -13.17 -11.02 3.35
CA PRO A 77 -12.85 -12.43 3.56
C PRO A 77 -13.89 -13.40 3.07
N LYS A 78 -15.04 -12.91 2.62
CA LYS A 78 -16.15 -13.75 2.21
C LYS A 78 -15.75 -14.70 1.07
N GLY A 79 -16.00 -15.98 1.26
CA GLY A 79 -15.70 -16.98 0.25
C GLY A 79 -14.26 -17.42 0.16
N LYS A 80 -13.39 -16.91 1.03
CA LYS A 80 -11.95 -17.24 1.02
C LYS A 80 -11.62 -18.52 1.80
N GLY A 81 -12.55 -19.04 2.60
CA GLY A 81 -12.31 -20.16 3.48
C GLY A 81 -11.64 -19.74 4.78
N LEU A 82 -11.51 -20.69 5.71
CA LEU A 82 -10.92 -20.45 7.02
C LEU A 82 -9.39 -20.53 6.96
N GLY A 83 -8.74 -19.98 7.96
CA GLY A 83 -7.30 -20.10 8.16
C GLY A 83 -6.52 -18.85 7.77
N ALA A 84 -5.20 -18.98 7.72
CA ALA A 84 -4.29 -17.89 7.42
C ALA A 84 -4.40 -17.44 5.96
N LYS A 85 -4.50 -16.13 5.76
CA LYS A 85 -4.57 -15.52 4.43
C LYS A 85 -3.51 -14.44 4.30
N GLU A 86 -3.02 -14.28 3.07
CA GLU A 86 -2.03 -13.27 2.74
C GLU A 86 -2.38 -12.68 1.38
N GLU A 87 -2.41 -11.35 1.32
CA GLU A 87 -2.67 -10.61 0.10
C GLU A 87 -1.59 -9.56 -0.10
N LEU A 88 -1.29 -9.23 -1.35
CA LEU A 88 -0.29 -8.24 -1.69
C LEU A 88 -0.96 -7.04 -2.35
N ILE A 89 -0.52 -5.84 -1.93
CA ILE A 89 -0.88 -4.60 -2.59
C ILE A 89 0.42 -4.04 -3.19
N ILE A 90 0.43 -3.86 -4.50
CA ILE A 90 1.60 -3.39 -5.23
C ILE A 90 1.36 -1.94 -5.63
N ILE A 91 2.26 -1.07 -5.21
CA ILE A 91 2.18 0.37 -5.48
C ILE A 91 3.28 0.72 -6.47
N ASN A 92 2.90 1.08 -7.69
CA ASN A 92 3.85 1.51 -8.71
C ASN A 92 4.12 3.01 -8.55
N ALA A 93 5.34 3.43 -8.80
CA ALA A 93 5.74 4.83 -8.67
C ALA A 93 6.92 5.14 -9.59
N ASN A 94 7.15 6.44 -9.82
CA ASN A 94 8.24 6.94 -10.67
C ASN A 94 9.58 6.98 -9.90
N THR A 95 9.90 5.93 -9.19
CA THR A 95 11.13 5.83 -8.39
C THR A 95 12.07 4.78 -8.99
N ASP A 96 13.31 4.74 -8.52
CA ASP A 96 14.27 3.73 -8.96
C ASP A 96 13.80 2.31 -8.63
N SER A 97 13.11 2.15 -7.52
CA SER A 97 12.55 0.85 -7.14
C SER A 97 11.37 0.43 -8.01
N LEU A 98 10.72 1.36 -8.71
CA LEU A 98 9.57 1.19 -9.60
C LEU A 98 8.30 0.75 -8.88
N PHE A 99 8.38 -0.13 -7.90
CA PHE A 99 7.20 -0.59 -7.16
C PHE A 99 7.54 -0.92 -5.71
N TYR A 100 6.51 -0.92 -4.89
CA TYR A 100 6.58 -1.22 -3.46
C TYR A 100 5.47 -2.19 -3.12
N ILE A 101 5.69 -3.06 -2.15
CA ILE A 101 4.72 -4.09 -1.78
C ILE A 101 4.31 -3.91 -0.33
N LEU A 102 2.99 -3.79 -0.11
CA LEU A 102 2.39 -3.92 1.22
C LEU A 102 1.81 -5.33 1.33
N GLN A 103 2.28 -6.07 2.31
CA GLN A 103 1.77 -7.40 2.61
C GLN A 103 0.65 -7.28 3.64
N VAL A 104 -0.51 -7.85 3.33
CA VAL A 104 -1.67 -7.83 4.23
C VAL A 104 -1.95 -9.26 4.68
N LYS A 105 -2.05 -9.47 5.98
CA LYS A 105 -2.30 -10.78 6.58
C LYS A 105 -3.58 -10.77 7.41
N ALA A 106 -4.20 -11.93 7.51
CA ALA A 106 -5.35 -12.16 8.39
C ALA A 106 -5.52 -13.64 8.65
N ILE A 107 -6.18 -13.96 9.75
CA ILE A 107 -6.60 -15.33 10.05
C ILE A 107 -8.12 -15.33 10.11
N ILE A 108 -8.75 -16.07 9.21
CA ILE A 108 -10.20 -16.16 9.12
C ILE A 108 -10.67 -17.33 9.98
N GLN A 109 -11.52 -17.03 10.94
CA GLN A 109 -12.11 -18.04 11.84
C GLN A 109 -13.62 -18.00 11.80
#